data_01401630c40cb4104cc900c5b0d9dca7
#
_entry.id   01401630c40cb4104cc900c5b0d9dca7
#
_cell.length_a   1.000
_cell.length_b   1.000
_cell.length_c   1.000
_cell.angle_alpha   90.00
_cell.angle_beta   90.00
_cell.angle_gamma   90.00
#
_symmetry.space_group_name_H-M   'P 1'
#
loop_
_entity.id
_entity.type
_entity.pdbx_description
1 polymer ?
#
loop_
_entity_poly.entity_id
_entity_poly.type
_entity_poly.pdbx_seq_one_letter_code
_entity_poly.pdbx_strand_id
1 'polypeptide(L)'
;MDADDALRILSSLQRAGVEATVGGGWAIDALLGEQTRPHSDLDVWVAAEDLEPLIKSFVDLGLDRLFPWGNDRPWNFVVHDGGALRVDLHLYEKLSDGRVHYGGVRHGDDFDFAFLRGHGTIREMPVACESPDWALLCHTGYPPRAVDHEDVKRLCAKFRLPLPDAFR
;
A
#
# COMPACT_ATOMS: atom_id res chain seq x y z
N MET A 1 -9.24 1.66 -10.94
CA MET A 1 -8.88 2.93 -10.24
C MET A 1 -7.80 3.63 -11.07
N ASP A 2 -7.96 4.89 -11.36
CA ASP A 2 -6.95 5.71 -12.03
C ASP A 2 -6.15 6.57 -11.04
N ALA A 3 -5.19 7.34 -11.55
CA ALA A 3 -4.33 8.18 -10.71
C ALA A 3 -5.09 9.32 -10.01
N ASP A 4 -6.16 9.83 -10.61
CA ASP A 4 -6.98 10.88 -9.98
C ASP A 4 -7.74 10.33 -8.79
N ASP A 5 -8.26 9.12 -8.89
CA ASP A 5 -8.91 8.41 -7.79
C ASP A 5 -7.93 8.17 -6.63
N ALA A 6 -6.74 7.65 -6.92
CA ALA A 6 -5.70 7.42 -5.91
C ALA A 6 -5.31 8.73 -5.21
N LEU A 7 -5.04 9.79 -5.96
CA LEU A 7 -4.69 11.10 -5.41
C LEU A 7 -5.83 11.73 -4.62
N ARG A 8 -7.09 11.52 -5.02
CA ARG A 8 -8.28 11.99 -4.28
C ARG A 8 -8.35 11.35 -2.90
N ILE A 9 -8.11 10.03 -2.81
CA ILE A 9 -8.08 9.30 -1.55
C ILE A 9 -6.93 9.79 -0.68
N LEU A 10 -5.69 9.81 -1.20
CA LEU A 10 -4.51 10.24 -0.46
C LEU A 10 -4.61 11.68 0.04
N SER A 11 -5.13 12.59 -0.80
CA SER A 11 -5.37 13.99 -0.40
C SER A 11 -6.43 14.12 0.68
N SER A 12 -7.44 13.26 0.71
CA SER A 12 -8.45 13.25 1.78
C SER A 12 -7.84 12.79 3.09
N LEU A 13 -7.04 11.73 3.08
CA LEU A 13 -6.32 11.24 4.26
C LEU A 13 -5.38 12.31 4.81
N GLN A 14 -4.60 12.95 3.95
CA GLN A 14 -3.69 14.03 4.34
C GLN A 14 -4.43 15.20 5.00
N ARG A 15 -5.59 15.62 4.45
CA ARG A 15 -6.43 16.68 5.07
C ARG A 15 -7.00 16.27 6.42
N ALA A 16 -7.24 14.99 6.64
CA ALA A 16 -7.66 14.43 7.91
C ALA A 16 -6.51 14.26 8.93
N GLY A 17 -5.28 14.58 8.55
CA GLY A 17 -4.08 14.42 9.37
C GLY A 17 -3.58 12.98 9.44
N VAL A 18 -4.05 12.10 8.55
CA VAL A 18 -3.65 10.68 8.49
C VAL A 18 -2.41 10.54 7.60
N GLU A 19 -1.34 10.01 8.16
CA GLU A 19 -0.13 9.65 7.40
C GLU A 19 -0.36 8.29 6.71
N ALA A 20 -0.56 8.32 5.40
CA ALA A 20 -0.74 7.13 4.59
C ALA A 20 0.50 6.85 3.74
N THR A 21 0.98 5.60 3.76
CA THR A 21 2.05 5.12 2.89
C THR A 21 1.43 4.23 1.81
N VAL A 22 1.70 4.54 0.55
CA VAL A 22 1.22 3.79 -0.61
C VAL A 22 1.95 2.45 -0.70
N GLY A 23 1.21 1.37 -0.86
CA GLY A 23 1.70 0.00 -1.05
C GLY A 23 1.39 -0.57 -2.43
N GLY A 24 1.75 -1.85 -2.60
CA GLY A 24 1.38 -2.65 -3.75
C GLY A 24 1.81 -2.08 -5.10
N GLY A 25 0.96 -2.27 -6.11
CA GLY A 25 1.24 -1.83 -7.48
C GLY A 25 1.39 -0.31 -7.62
N TRP A 26 0.63 0.47 -6.87
CA TRP A 26 0.78 1.93 -6.85
C TRP A 26 2.09 2.39 -6.21
N ALA A 27 2.65 1.64 -5.24
CA ALA A 27 3.97 1.95 -4.70
C ALA A 27 5.05 1.77 -5.76
N ILE A 28 4.97 0.70 -6.57
CA ILE A 28 5.91 0.50 -7.68
C ILE A 28 5.79 1.63 -8.71
N ASP A 29 4.59 1.99 -9.14
CA ASP A 29 4.38 3.09 -10.07
C ASP A 29 4.90 4.42 -9.50
N ALA A 30 4.64 4.70 -8.21
CA ALA A 30 5.16 5.89 -7.55
C ALA A 30 6.70 5.90 -7.50
N LEU A 31 7.33 4.77 -7.17
CA LEU A 31 8.78 4.61 -7.18
C LEU A 31 9.36 4.75 -8.59
N LEU A 32 8.65 4.27 -9.62
CA LEU A 32 9.05 4.42 -11.03
C LEU A 32 8.83 5.85 -11.53
N GLY A 33 7.90 6.62 -10.96
CA GLY A 33 7.53 7.96 -11.38
C GLY A 33 6.60 7.98 -12.59
N GLU A 34 6.02 6.84 -12.94
CA GLU A 34 5.05 6.69 -14.04
C GLU A 34 4.02 5.60 -13.73
N GLN A 35 2.79 5.79 -14.18
CA GLN A 35 1.79 4.73 -14.12
C GLN A 35 2.03 3.72 -15.24
N THR A 36 2.43 2.51 -14.87
CA THR A 36 2.82 1.46 -15.83
C THR A 36 1.62 0.63 -16.31
N ARG A 37 0.53 0.60 -15.54
CA ARG A 37 -0.68 -0.18 -15.84
C ARG A 37 -1.91 0.36 -15.10
N PRO A 38 -3.12 -0.08 -15.47
CA PRO A 38 -4.30 0.13 -14.63
C PRO A 38 -4.21 -0.65 -13.32
N HIS A 39 -4.77 -0.09 -12.24
CA HIS A 39 -4.88 -0.74 -10.93
C HIS A 39 -6.34 -0.97 -10.55
N SER A 40 -6.64 -2.06 -9.85
CA SER A 40 -7.97 -2.38 -9.32
C SER A 40 -8.27 -1.68 -8.01
N ASP A 41 -7.22 -1.39 -7.25
CA ASP A 41 -7.25 -0.97 -5.85
C ASP A 41 -6.08 -0.03 -5.54
N LEU A 42 -6.10 0.52 -4.34
CA LEU A 42 -5.00 1.27 -3.75
C LEU A 42 -4.65 0.62 -2.40
N ASP A 43 -3.47 0.01 -2.32
CA ASP A 43 -2.94 -0.45 -1.04
C ASP A 43 -2.44 0.74 -0.21
N VAL A 44 -2.85 0.84 1.05
CA VAL A 44 -2.38 1.87 1.97
C VAL A 44 -2.03 1.30 3.34
N TRP A 45 -0.87 1.69 3.83
CA TRP A 45 -0.40 1.44 5.19
C TRP A 45 -0.72 2.65 6.05
N VAL A 46 -1.40 2.46 7.18
CA VAL A 46 -1.78 3.52 8.13
C VAL A 46 -1.54 3.03 9.55
N ALA A 47 -1.07 3.91 10.43
CA ALA A 47 -0.94 3.59 11.84
C ALA A 47 -2.32 3.35 12.48
N ALA A 48 -2.45 2.31 13.29
CA ALA A 48 -3.72 1.96 13.94
C ALA A 48 -4.24 3.06 14.88
N GLU A 49 -3.36 3.91 15.39
CA GLU A 49 -3.74 5.09 16.18
C GLU A 49 -4.55 6.13 15.38
N ASP A 50 -4.42 6.14 14.05
CA ASP A 50 -5.14 7.05 13.15
C ASP A 50 -6.47 6.48 12.65
N LEU A 51 -6.95 5.36 13.21
CA LEU A 51 -8.15 4.66 12.73
C LEU A 51 -9.40 5.56 12.69
N GLU A 52 -9.63 6.39 13.70
CA GLU A 52 -10.82 7.24 13.77
C GLU A 52 -10.86 8.29 12.63
N PRO A 53 -9.83 9.14 12.42
CA PRO A 53 -9.80 10.09 11.32
C PRO A 53 -9.75 9.40 9.95
N LEU A 54 -9.12 8.22 9.83
CA LEU A 54 -9.12 7.40 8.63
C LEU A 54 -10.53 6.99 8.22
N ILE A 55 -11.31 6.38 9.13
CA ILE A 55 -12.68 5.93 8.85
C ILE A 55 -13.57 7.11 8.46
N LYS A 56 -13.45 8.23 9.17
CA LYS A 56 -14.20 9.45 8.83
C LYS A 56 -13.88 9.91 7.40
N SER A 57 -12.60 9.97 7.04
CA SER A 57 -12.16 10.35 5.70
C SER A 57 -12.71 9.42 4.63
N PHE A 58 -12.73 8.11 4.88
CA PHE A 58 -13.30 7.13 3.94
C PHE A 58 -14.80 7.30 3.78
N VAL A 59 -15.55 7.47 4.85
CA VAL A 59 -17.00 7.71 4.79
C VAL A 59 -17.33 8.99 4.01
N ASP A 60 -16.57 10.06 4.22
CA ASP A 60 -16.75 11.34 3.48
C ASP A 60 -16.47 11.17 1.97
N LEU A 61 -15.69 10.18 1.56
CA LEU A 61 -15.44 9.81 0.17
C LEU A 61 -16.46 8.81 -0.41
N GLY A 62 -17.37 8.30 0.42
CA GLY A 62 -18.30 7.24 0.05
C GLY A 62 -17.73 5.82 0.13
N LEU A 63 -16.52 5.66 0.67
CA LEU A 63 -15.92 4.36 0.98
C LEU A 63 -16.51 3.84 2.30
N ASP A 64 -17.72 3.32 2.27
CA ASP A 64 -18.53 2.99 3.44
C ASP A 64 -18.71 1.48 3.67
N ARG A 65 -18.06 0.64 2.86
CA ARG A 65 -18.12 -0.82 2.96
C ARG A 65 -16.74 -1.37 3.30
N LEU A 66 -16.67 -2.07 4.44
CA LEU A 66 -15.43 -2.63 4.96
C LEU A 66 -15.57 -4.15 5.14
N PHE A 67 -14.62 -4.91 4.59
CA PHE A 67 -14.55 -6.36 4.67
C PHE A 67 -13.15 -6.82 5.03
N PRO A 68 -12.99 -7.94 5.77
CA PRO A 68 -11.69 -8.58 5.89
C PRO A 68 -11.26 -9.12 4.52
N TRP A 69 -9.95 -9.12 4.24
CA TRP A 69 -9.38 -9.60 2.98
C TRP A 69 -9.74 -11.07 2.70
N GLY A 70 -9.58 -11.93 3.68
CA GLY A 70 -9.84 -13.36 3.57
C GLY A 70 -9.37 -14.12 4.80
N ASN A 71 -9.40 -15.45 4.73
CA ASN A 71 -9.11 -16.31 5.88
C ASN A 71 -7.62 -16.36 6.24
N ASP A 72 -6.74 -16.10 5.29
CA ASP A 72 -5.28 -16.12 5.45
C ASP A 72 -4.69 -14.80 5.99
N ARG A 73 -5.42 -13.70 5.82
CA ARG A 73 -5.03 -12.37 6.31
C ARG A 73 -6.22 -11.62 6.93
N PRO A 74 -6.78 -12.12 8.04
CA PRO A 74 -7.99 -11.55 8.63
C PRO A 74 -7.80 -10.14 9.21
N TRP A 75 -6.57 -9.65 9.33
CA TRP A 75 -6.20 -8.30 9.75
C TRP A 75 -6.00 -7.32 8.59
N ASN A 76 -6.11 -7.79 7.34
CA ASN A 76 -6.10 -6.93 6.17
C ASN A 76 -7.55 -6.64 5.76
N PHE A 77 -7.87 -5.39 5.49
CA PHE A 77 -9.23 -4.97 5.21
C PHE A 77 -9.36 -4.38 3.82
N VAL A 78 -10.48 -4.66 3.18
CA VAL A 78 -10.88 -4.02 1.92
C VAL A 78 -11.96 -3.01 2.22
N VAL A 79 -11.75 -1.77 1.82
CA VAL A 79 -12.73 -0.68 1.93
C VAL A 79 -13.12 -0.24 0.51
N HIS A 80 -14.43 -0.13 0.21
CA HIS A 80 -14.88 0.27 -1.12
C HIS A 80 -16.22 1.01 -1.09
N ASP A 81 -16.53 1.71 -2.20
CA ASP A 81 -17.78 2.45 -2.40
C ASP A 81 -18.90 1.62 -3.07
N GLY A 82 -18.60 0.38 -3.42
CA GLY A 82 -19.47 -0.48 -4.23
C GLY A 82 -19.37 -0.22 -5.73
N GLY A 83 -18.51 0.69 -6.14
CA GLY A 83 -18.23 1.08 -7.52
C GLY A 83 -16.74 0.89 -7.88
N ALA A 84 -16.10 1.97 -8.30
CA ALA A 84 -14.73 1.95 -8.81
C ALA A 84 -13.66 2.16 -7.73
N LEU A 85 -14.01 2.70 -6.57
CA LEU A 85 -13.05 2.98 -5.52
C LEU A 85 -12.90 1.78 -4.60
N ARG A 86 -11.66 1.33 -4.46
CA ARG A 86 -11.28 0.25 -3.58
C ARG A 86 -9.92 0.54 -2.94
N VAL A 87 -9.84 0.37 -1.63
CA VAL A 87 -8.63 0.50 -0.83
C VAL A 87 -8.37 -0.82 -0.11
N ASP A 88 -7.18 -1.36 -0.28
CA ASP A 88 -6.68 -2.46 0.53
C ASP A 88 -5.89 -1.84 1.70
N LEU A 89 -6.48 -1.93 2.91
CA LEU A 89 -6.03 -1.24 4.10
C LEU A 89 -5.16 -2.14 4.97
N HIS A 90 -3.93 -1.68 5.24
CA HIS A 90 -2.96 -2.31 6.10
C HIS A 90 -2.75 -1.46 7.36
N LEU A 91 -3.37 -1.85 8.48
CA LEU A 91 -3.19 -1.16 9.75
C LEU A 91 -1.99 -1.75 10.50
N TYR A 92 -1.07 -0.91 10.92
CA TYR A 92 0.09 -1.30 11.71
C TYR A 92 0.14 -0.58 13.07
N GLU A 93 0.77 -1.22 14.05
CA GLU A 93 1.05 -0.61 15.35
C GLU A 93 2.53 -0.19 15.42
N LYS A 94 2.81 1.01 15.92
CA LYS A 94 4.18 1.47 16.18
C LYS A 94 4.70 0.85 17.48
N LEU A 95 5.85 0.21 17.43
CA LEU A 95 6.51 -0.37 18.58
C LEU A 95 7.50 0.62 19.19
N SER A 96 7.79 0.45 20.49
CA SER A 96 8.68 1.34 21.25
C SER A 96 10.14 1.31 20.80
N ASP A 97 10.55 0.28 20.08
CA ASP A 97 11.91 0.12 19.54
C ASP A 97 12.08 0.66 18.10
N GLY A 98 11.08 1.33 17.54
CA GLY A 98 11.10 1.93 16.21
C GLY A 98 10.69 0.98 15.08
N ARG A 99 10.33 -0.27 15.41
CA ARG A 99 9.68 -1.19 14.47
C ARG A 99 8.18 -0.96 14.43
N VAL A 100 7.52 -1.64 13.53
CA VAL A 100 6.07 -1.73 13.45
C VAL A 100 5.61 -3.18 13.50
N HIS A 101 4.45 -3.41 14.09
CA HIS A 101 3.75 -4.68 14.07
C HIS A 101 2.60 -4.62 13.07
N TYR A 102 2.54 -5.58 12.15
CA TYR A 102 1.43 -5.75 11.23
C TYR A 102 0.81 -7.12 11.39
N GLY A 103 -0.40 -7.16 11.88
CA GLY A 103 -1.09 -8.43 12.12
C GLY A 103 -2.16 -8.33 13.20
N GLY A 104 -2.58 -9.49 13.70
CA GLY A 104 -3.48 -9.59 14.85
C GLY A 104 -2.71 -9.79 16.15
N VAL A 105 -3.41 -9.75 17.28
CA VAL A 105 -2.85 -9.86 18.65
C VAL A 105 -1.96 -11.09 18.86
N ARG A 106 -2.15 -12.16 18.09
CA ARG A 106 -1.42 -13.44 18.25
C ARG A 106 -0.65 -13.86 17.01
N HIS A 107 -0.77 -13.13 15.93
CA HIS A 107 -0.21 -13.45 14.63
C HIS A 107 0.17 -12.16 13.92
N GLY A 108 1.25 -12.18 13.21
CA GLY A 108 1.74 -11.05 12.46
C GLY A 108 3.25 -10.98 12.46
N ASP A 109 3.78 -9.97 11.80
CA ASP A 109 5.20 -9.77 11.62
C ASP A 109 5.61 -8.38 12.13
N ASP A 110 6.76 -8.35 12.81
CA ASP A 110 7.42 -7.11 13.19
C ASP A 110 8.50 -6.78 12.16
N PHE A 111 8.51 -5.54 11.66
CA PHE A 111 9.51 -5.10 10.70
C PHE A 111 9.93 -3.64 10.92
N ASP A 112 11.03 -3.23 10.30
CA ASP A 112 11.55 -1.88 10.41
C ASP A 112 10.62 -0.86 9.75
N PHE A 113 10.27 0.19 10.48
CA PHE A 113 9.44 1.28 9.94
C PHE A 113 10.06 1.97 8.71
N ALA A 114 11.37 1.89 8.54
CA ALA A 114 12.06 2.40 7.35
C ALA A 114 11.51 1.81 6.04
N PHE A 115 10.94 0.60 6.07
CA PHE A 115 10.30 -0.02 4.91
C PHE A 115 9.04 0.72 4.42
N LEU A 116 8.39 1.49 5.29
CA LEU A 116 7.23 2.32 4.96
C LEU A 116 7.60 3.80 4.70
N ARG A 117 8.89 4.12 4.56
CA ARG A 117 9.41 5.49 4.38
C ARG A 117 10.03 5.74 3.01
N GLY A 118 9.63 5.00 2.00
CA GLY A 118 9.97 5.31 0.62
C GLY A 118 9.24 6.57 0.14
N HIS A 119 9.73 7.14 -0.95
CA HIS A 119 9.16 8.34 -1.58
C HIS A 119 9.10 8.14 -3.08
N GLY A 120 7.99 8.55 -3.66
CA GLY A 120 7.76 8.50 -5.09
C GLY A 120 6.80 9.59 -5.55
N THR A 121 6.30 9.46 -6.78
CA THR A 121 5.32 10.40 -7.33
C THR A 121 4.20 9.66 -8.03
N ILE A 122 2.95 10.09 -7.82
CA ILE A 122 1.81 9.68 -8.64
C ILE A 122 1.41 10.89 -9.47
N ARG A 123 1.52 10.77 -10.80
CA ARG A 123 1.63 11.93 -11.68
C ARG A 123 2.64 12.91 -11.11
N GLU A 124 2.80 13.97 -11.02
CA GLU A 124 3.85 14.82 -10.46
C GLU A 124 3.71 15.09 -8.94
N MET A 125 2.71 14.47 -8.28
CA MET A 125 2.45 14.70 -6.85
C MET A 125 3.33 13.78 -5.99
N PRO A 126 4.14 14.33 -5.08
CA PRO A 126 4.93 13.52 -4.15
C PRO A 126 4.01 12.71 -3.23
N VAL A 127 4.35 11.44 -3.03
CA VAL A 127 3.65 10.53 -2.11
C VAL A 127 4.66 9.74 -1.29
N ALA A 128 4.30 9.46 -0.02
CA ALA A 128 4.98 8.44 0.75
C ALA A 128 4.59 7.06 0.19
N CYS A 129 5.56 6.17 0.02
CA CYS A 129 5.31 4.82 -0.46
C CYS A 129 6.23 3.81 0.23
N GLU A 130 6.00 2.54 0.01
CA GLU A 130 6.93 1.49 0.41
C GLU A 130 8.34 1.75 -0.14
N SER A 131 9.37 1.34 0.60
CA SER A 131 10.73 1.34 0.06
C SER A 131 10.87 0.33 -1.08
N PRO A 132 11.83 0.50 -2.01
CA PRO A 132 12.01 -0.44 -3.12
C PRO A 132 12.24 -1.89 -2.66
N ASP A 133 12.99 -2.08 -1.57
CA ASP A 133 13.27 -3.41 -1.01
C ASP A 133 12.00 -4.05 -0.44
N TRP A 134 11.17 -3.26 0.24
CA TRP A 134 9.91 -3.76 0.80
C TRP A 134 8.88 -4.07 -0.28
N ALA A 135 8.72 -3.20 -1.25
CA ALA A 135 7.86 -3.43 -2.41
C ALA A 135 8.25 -4.72 -3.15
N LEU A 136 9.56 -4.98 -3.32
CA LEU A 136 10.06 -6.23 -3.88
C LEU A 136 9.70 -7.43 -2.99
N LEU A 137 9.94 -7.33 -1.69
CA LEU A 137 9.67 -8.41 -0.73
C LEU A 137 8.17 -8.77 -0.72
N CYS A 138 7.29 -7.79 -0.69
CA CYS A 138 5.83 -8.01 -0.71
C CYS A 138 5.39 -8.80 -1.96
N HIS A 139 6.01 -8.55 -3.12
CA HIS A 139 5.71 -9.27 -4.37
C HIS A 139 6.29 -10.70 -4.42
N THR A 140 7.18 -11.07 -3.50
CA THR A 140 7.70 -12.44 -3.38
C THR A 140 6.92 -13.32 -2.41
N GLY A 141 5.98 -12.76 -1.65
CA GLY A 141 5.21 -13.45 -0.61
C GLY A 141 4.05 -14.32 -1.12
N TYR A 142 3.82 -14.37 -2.44
CA TYR A 142 2.75 -15.14 -3.07
C TYR A 142 3.19 -15.59 -4.49
N PRO A 143 2.50 -16.57 -5.12
CA PRO A 143 2.79 -16.94 -6.49
C PRO A 143 2.61 -15.76 -7.45
N PRO A 144 3.63 -15.41 -8.27
CA PRO A 144 3.57 -14.23 -9.15
C PRO A 144 2.43 -14.30 -10.16
N ARG A 145 1.71 -13.21 -10.31
CA ARG A 145 0.74 -12.99 -11.40
C ARG A 145 1.48 -12.42 -12.62
N ALA A 146 0.88 -12.46 -13.80
CA ALA A 146 1.49 -11.93 -15.02
C ALA A 146 1.90 -10.44 -14.88
N VAL A 147 1.08 -9.63 -14.20
CA VAL A 147 1.36 -8.21 -13.95
C VAL A 147 2.56 -8.00 -13.02
N ASP A 148 2.76 -8.88 -12.06
CA ASP A 148 3.84 -8.77 -11.08
C ASP A 148 5.22 -8.96 -11.72
N HIS A 149 5.32 -9.76 -12.79
CA HIS A 149 6.59 -9.96 -13.52
C HIS A 149 7.14 -8.66 -14.10
N GLU A 150 6.29 -7.85 -14.72
CA GLU A 150 6.71 -6.58 -15.32
C GLU A 150 7.03 -5.55 -14.22
N ASP A 151 6.16 -5.42 -13.21
CA ASP A 151 6.34 -4.52 -12.08
C ASP A 151 7.68 -4.77 -11.39
N VAL A 152 7.98 -6.03 -11.03
CA VAL A 152 9.21 -6.41 -10.33
C VAL A 152 10.45 -6.22 -11.20
N LYS A 153 10.39 -6.55 -12.51
CA LYS A 153 11.53 -6.32 -13.42
C LYS A 153 11.89 -4.86 -13.52
N ARG A 154 10.90 -3.97 -13.68
CA ARG A 154 11.12 -2.52 -13.76
C ARG A 154 11.67 -1.97 -12.45
N LEU A 155 11.10 -2.39 -11.31
CA LEU A 155 11.58 -2.00 -9.98
C LEU A 155 13.05 -2.40 -9.78
N CYS A 156 13.37 -3.68 -10.02
CA CYS A 156 14.74 -4.18 -9.88
C CYS A 156 15.72 -3.45 -10.81
N ALA A 157 15.34 -3.17 -12.05
CA ALA A 157 16.18 -2.45 -13.00
C ALA A 157 16.48 -1.02 -12.52
N LYS A 158 15.45 -0.28 -12.07
CA LYS A 158 15.61 1.11 -11.61
C LYS A 158 16.47 1.24 -10.36
N PHE A 159 16.24 0.37 -9.36
CA PHE A 159 16.89 0.44 -8.06
C PHE A 159 18.10 -0.49 -7.92
N ARG A 160 18.48 -1.21 -9.00
CA ARG A 160 19.60 -2.17 -9.03
C ARG A 160 19.45 -3.28 -8.00
N LEU A 161 18.22 -3.72 -7.77
CA LEU A 161 17.93 -4.83 -6.89
C LEU A 161 18.14 -6.17 -7.62
N PRO A 162 18.50 -7.24 -6.90
CA PRO A 162 18.59 -8.57 -7.49
C PRO A 162 17.20 -9.05 -7.93
N LEU A 163 17.07 -9.49 -9.18
CA LEU A 163 15.83 -10.07 -9.67
C LEU A 163 15.65 -11.47 -9.07
N PRO A 164 14.57 -11.71 -8.28
CA PRO A 164 14.31 -13.02 -7.69
C PRO A 164 14.05 -14.10 -8.75
N ASP A 165 14.39 -15.35 -8.47
CA ASP A 165 14.26 -16.47 -9.43
C ASP A 165 12.84 -16.66 -9.96
N ALA A 166 11.83 -16.42 -9.12
CA ALA A 166 10.42 -16.51 -9.50
C ALA A 166 10.00 -15.51 -10.59
N PHE A 167 10.82 -14.47 -10.88
CA PHE A 167 10.53 -13.43 -11.87
C PHE A 167 11.47 -13.45 -13.09
N ARG A 168 12.33 -14.45 -13.19
CA ARG A 168 13.24 -14.67 -14.32
C ARG A 168 12.56 -15.28 -15.53
#